data_1a61eebae885446f3ce4f4e9bd4e6365
#
_entry.id   1a61eebae885446f3ce4f4e9bd4e6365
#
_cell.length_a   1.000
_cell.length_b   1.000
_cell.length_c   1.000
_cell.angle_alpha   90.00
_cell.angle_beta   90.00
_cell.angle_gamma   90.00
#
_symmetry.space_group_name_H-M   'P 1'
#
loop_
_entity.id
_entity.type
_entity.pdbx_description
1 polymer ?
#
loop_
_entity_poly.entity_id
_entity_poly.type
_entity_poly.pdbx_seq_one_letter_code
_entity_poly.pdbx_strand_id
1 'polypeptide(L)'
;MIKRYSRKQLTDIWSEENKYKIWLDIEIAAAEAMEKLEQIPRGVASIVRKKAKINVSRIHKIESEVKHDVIAFLSSVTEKAGIKARYLHQGMTSSDVLDTSFNIQLVQSGKIILNDIDQILKVLKRQAKKYKLTPCMGRSHGIHAEPITFGLKLASFYEEFKRNRKRLAAAIDEVSTCAISGAVGTFANIDPNVEKHVAKKLGLKVEPISTQVIPRDRHAFYFSVLGIIAGSIERVATEIRHLQRTEVYELQEFFSKKQKGSSAMPHKKNPILSENLTGLARMVRSAVVPALENIALWHERDISHSSVERNIGPDANITTDFALVRLTNILDNMIVYPKKMLENLNITKGLIFSQEVMLELTKSGLSREKSYKMVQSYAKKCFAENLNLYDVLLKDKLIMSKISQKRLKSIFSYSKHFKNVNLIFGRVFK
;
A
#
# COMPACT_ATOMS: atom_id res chain seq x y z
N MET A 1 7.29 -9.33 -14.52
CA MET A 1 7.94 -9.02 -13.22
C MET A 1 9.36 -9.56 -13.16
N ILE A 2 10.33 -8.79 -12.65
CA ILE A 2 11.71 -9.26 -12.49
C ILE A 2 11.92 -9.93 -11.12
N LYS A 3 12.67 -11.02 -11.10
CA LYS A 3 12.94 -11.83 -9.89
C LYS A 3 13.51 -11.01 -8.73
N ARG A 4 14.26 -9.94 -9.01
CA ARG A 4 14.89 -9.07 -8.01
C ARG A 4 13.87 -8.38 -7.07
N TYR A 5 12.64 -8.11 -7.54
CA TYR A 5 11.60 -7.37 -6.81
C TYR A 5 10.36 -8.25 -6.56
N SER A 6 10.60 -9.52 -6.29
CA SER A 6 9.55 -10.49 -6.02
C SER A 6 9.86 -11.33 -4.79
N ARG A 7 8.80 -11.80 -4.12
CA ARG A 7 8.87 -12.77 -3.04
C ARG A 7 8.13 -14.04 -3.46
N LYS A 8 8.67 -15.18 -3.04
CA LYS A 8 8.15 -16.51 -3.45
C LYS A 8 6.65 -16.67 -3.20
N GLN A 9 6.15 -16.17 -2.07
CA GLN A 9 4.74 -16.26 -1.71
C GLN A 9 3.81 -15.69 -2.78
N LEU A 10 4.16 -14.53 -3.36
CA LEU A 10 3.35 -13.91 -4.40
C LEU A 10 3.62 -14.50 -5.79
N THR A 11 4.87 -14.84 -6.10
CA THR A 11 5.17 -15.47 -7.39
C THR A 11 4.52 -16.85 -7.52
N ASP A 12 4.37 -17.58 -6.41
CA ASP A 12 3.66 -18.87 -6.41
C ASP A 12 2.17 -18.69 -6.73
N ILE A 13 1.51 -17.64 -6.18
CA ILE A 13 0.10 -17.34 -6.49
C ILE A 13 -0.10 -17.05 -7.98
N TRP A 14 0.84 -16.33 -8.58
CA TRP A 14 0.78 -15.92 -9.99
C TRP A 14 1.50 -16.88 -10.95
N SER A 15 1.92 -18.06 -10.46
CA SER A 15 2.47 -19.10 -11.30
C SER A 15 1.39 -19.73 -12.19
N GLU A 16 1.78 -20.24 -13.34
CA GLU A 16 0.86 -20.95 -14.24
C GLU A 16 0.35 -22.24 -13.60
N GLU A 17 1.19 -22.93 -12.82
CA GLU A 17 0.79 -24.10 -12.07
C GLU A 17 -0.37 -23.78 -11.11
N ASN A 18 -0.28 -22.66 -10.36
CA ASN A 18 -1.36 -22.26 -9.45
C ASN A 18 -2.61 -21.83 -10.23
N LYS A 19 -2.46 -21.08 -11.31
CA LYS A 19 -3.56 -20.69 -12.19
C LYS A 19 -4.35 -21.92 -12.67
N TYR A 20 -3.67 -22.88 -13.28
CA TYR A 20 -4.33 -24.09 -13.78
C TYR A 20 -4.86 -25.01 -12.68
N LYS A 21 -4.25 -24.99 -11.50
CA LYS A 21 -4.80 -25.66 -10.31
C LYS A 21 -6.14 -25.05 -9.89
N ILE A 22 -6.23 -23.74 -9.84
CA ILE A 22 -7.47 -23.03 -9.53
C ILE A 22 -8.54 -23.34 -10.60
N TRP A 23 -8.18 -23.35 -11.86
CA TRP A 23 -9.10 -23.73 -12.96
C TRP A 23 -9.65 -25.14 -12.74
N LEU A 24 -8.78 -26.08 -12.39
CA LEU A 24 -9.19 -27.46 -12.12
C LEU A 24 -10.12 -27.53 -10.90
N ASP A 25 -9.84 -26.77 -9.84
CA ASP A 25 -10.68 -26.73 -8.65
C ASP A 25 -12.08 -26.16 -8.96
N ILE A 26 -12.19 -25.14 -9.84
CA ILE A 26 -13.46 -24.59 -10.33
C ILE A 26 -14.24 -25.65 -11.12
N GLU A 27 -13.61 -26.29 -12.10
CA GLU A 27 -14.22 -27.33 -12.92
C GLU A 27 -14.71 -28.52 -12.11
N ILE A 28 -13.92 -28.96 -11.11
CA ILE A 28 -14.30 -30.04 -10.21
C ILE A 28 -15.49 -29.63 -9.34
N ALA A 29 -15.49 -28.38 -8.82
CA ALA A 29 -16.60 -27.89 -8.01
C ALA A 29 -17.89 -27.76 -8.82
N ALA A 30 -17.81 -27.33 -10.09
CA ALA A 30 -18.94 -27.30 -11.01
C ALA A 30 -19.47 -28.72 -11.28
N ALA A 31 -18.58 -29.68 -11.57
CA ALA A 31 -18.96 -31.07 -11.78
C ALA A 31 -19.61 -31.70 -10.52
N GLU A 32 -19.10 -31.41 -9.30
CA GLU A 32 -19.74 -31.83 -8.05
C GLU A 32 -21.20 -31.35 -7.91
N ALA A 33 -21.45 -30.11 -8.32
CA ALA A 33 -22.81 -29.55 -8.30
C ALA A 33 -23.71 -30.22 -9.35
N MET A 34 -23.21 -30.37 -10.59
CA MET A 34 -23.95 -31.03 -11.68
C MET A 34 -24.26 -32.49 -11.38
N GLU A 35 -23.36 -33.22 -10.70
CA GLU A 35 -23.64 -34.59 -10.21
C GLU A 35 -24.79 -34.59 -9.19
N LYS A 36 -24.84 -33.63 -8.27
CA LYS A 36 -25.92 -33.53 -7.28
C LYS A 36 -27.27 -33.17 -7.90
N LEU A 37 -27.23 -32.42 -9.01
CA LEU A 37 -28.41 -32.04 -9.80
C LEU A 37 -28.79 -33.10 -10.85
N GLU A 38 -28.08 -34.23 -10.88
CA GLU A 38 -28.28 -35.33 -11.81
C GLU A 38 -28.14 -34.93 -13.31
N GLN A 39 -27.44 -33.81 -13.58
CA GLN A 39 -27.18 -33.32 -14.93
C GLN A 39 -26.04 -34.10 -15.61
N ILE A 40 -25.11 -34.65 -14.83
CA ILE A 40 -24.02 -35.52 -15.30
C ILE A 40 -23.93 -36.76 -14.44
N PRO A 41 -23.34 -37.87 -14.97
CA PRO A 41 -23.19 -39.11 -14.22
C PRO A 41 -22.37 -38.94 -12.92
N ARG A 42 -22.77 -39.62 -11.86
CA ARG A 42 -22.03 -39.64 -10.58
C ARG A 42 -20.60 -40.14 -10.77
N GLY A 43 -19.66 -39.59 -10.00
CA GLY A 43 -18.27 -40.01 -9.95
C GLY A 43 -17.36 -39.28 -10.94
N VAL A 44 -17.83 -38.34 -11.73
CA VAL A 44 -17.02 -37.51 -12.63
C VAL A 44 -16.02 -36.65 -11.83
N ALA A 45 -16.49 -35.86 -10.87
CA ALA A 45 -15.67 -34.99 -10.05
C ALA A 45 -14.60 -35.74 -9.26
N SER A 46 -14.96 -36.90 -8.68
CA SER A 46 -14.03 -37.75 -7.90
C SER A 46 -12.94 -38.38 -8.79
N ILE A 47 -13.29 -38.84 -9.99
CA ILE A 47 -12.34 -39.41 -10.95
C ILE A 47 -11.40 -38.31 -11.48
N VAL A 48 -11.93 -37.15 -11.85
CA VAL A 48 -11.11 -36.01 -12.32
C VAL A 48 -10.15 -35.60 -11.20
N ARG A 49 -10.62 -35.38 -9.98
CA ARG A 49 -9.76 -35.02 -8.83
C ARG A 49 -8.63 -36.03 -8.61
N LYS A 50 -8.91 -37.35 -8.74
CA LYS A 50 -7.91 -38.40 -8.53
C LYS A 50 -6.89 -38.50 -9.66
N LYS A 51 -7.33 -38.33 -10.90
CA LYS A 51 -6.52 -38.66 -12.10
C LYS A 51 -5.92 -37.42 -12.79
N ALA A 52 -6.56 -36.26 -12.70
CA ALA A 52 -6.06 -35.05 -13.34
C ALA A 52 -4.70 -34.65 -12.76
N LYS A 53 -3.79 -34.28 -13.67
CA LYS A 53 -2.47 -33.75 -13.31
C LYS A 53 -2.22 -32.52 -14.17
N ILE A 54 -1.89 -31.41 -13.54
CA ILE A 54 -1.50 -30.20 -14.27
C ILE A 54 -0.12 -30.42 -14.89
N ASN A 55 -0.05 -30.21 -16.19
CA ASN A 55 1.20 -30.23 -16.97
C ASN A 55 1.23 -29.00 -17.88
N VAL A 56 1.86 -27.93 -17.37
CA VAL A 56 1.94 -26.62 -18.06
C VAL A 56 2.52 -26.75 -19.45
N SER A 57 3.63 -27.48 -19.60
CA SER A 57 4.26 -27.69 -20.92
C SER A 57 3.34 -28.39 -21.91
N ARG A 58 2.52 -29.37 -21.46
CA ARG A 58 1.53 -30.02 -22.33
C ARG A 58 0.40 -29.08 -22.72
N ILE A 59 -0.08 -28.26 -21.78
CA ILE A 59 -1.12 -27.25 -22.04
C ILE A 59 -0.61 -26.27 -23.11
N HIS A 60 0.60 -25.73 -22.95
CA HIS A 60 1.20 -24.81 -23.95
C HIS A 60 1.34 -25.46 -25.32
N LYS A 61 1.74 -26.74 -25.38
CA LYS A 61 1.82 -27.44 -26.64
C LYS A 61 0.45 -27.53 -27.35
N ILE A 62 -0.61 -27.90 -26.62
CA ILE A 62 -1.96 -27.95 -27.17
C ILE A 62 -2.43 -26.54 -27.57
N GLU A 63 -2.19 -25.53 -26.71
CA GLU A 63 -2.58 -24.14 -26.97
C GLU A 63 -1.92 -23.60 -28.24
N SER A 64 -0.66 -23.97 -28.51
CA SER A 64 0.02 -23.56 -29.75
C SER A 64 -0.66 -24.07 -31.01
N GLU A 65 -1.42 -25.15 -30.92
CA GLU A 65 -2.18 -25.74 -31.99
C GLU A 65 -3.62 -25.17 -32.08
N VAL A 66 -4.35 -25.21 -30.94
CA VAL A 66 -5.79 -24.85 -30.91
C VAL A 66 -6.03 -23.34 -30.70
N LYS A 67 -5.02 -22.58 -30.33
CA LYS A 67 -5.07 -21.12 -30.09
C LYS A 67 -6.12 -20.68 -29.06
N HIS A 68 -6.38 -21.52 -28.05
CA HIS A 68 -7.35 -21.26 -26.99
C HIS A 68 -6.92 -21.92 -25.67
N ASP A 69 -6.66 -21.13 -24.66
CA ASP A 69 -6.08 -21.55 -23.39
C ASP A 69 -6.98 -22.50 -22.57
N VAL A 70 -8.27 -22.18 -22.42
CA VAL A 70 -9.21 -23.04 -21.66
C VAL A 70 -9.43 -24.37 -22.37
N ILE A 71 -9.55 -24.39 -23.71
CA ILE A 71 -9.66 -25.65 -24.49
C ILE A 71 -8.39 -26.47 -24.32
N ALA A 72 -7.21 -25.86 -24.40
CA ALA A 72 -5.94 -26.54 -24.21
C ALA A 72 -5.81 -27.16 -22.81
N PHE A 73 -6.22 -26.42 -21.78
CA PHE A 73 -6.28 -26.90 -20.40
C PHE A 73 -7.20 -28.11 -20.26
N LEU A 74 -8.46 -28.02 -20.73
CA LEU A 74 -9.45 -29.09 -20.67
C LEU A 74 -8.98 -30.35 -21.42
N SER A 75 -8.38 -30.17 -22.58
CA SER A 75 -7.80 -31.27 -23.37
C SER A 75 -6.69 -31.98 -22.61
N SER A 76 -5.77 -31.24 -22.02
CA SER A 76 -4.69 -31.81 -21.19
C SER A 76 -5.21 -32.56 -19.97
N VAL A 77 -6.27 -32.08 -19.32
CA VAL A 77 -6.95 -32.75 -18.19
C VAL A 77 -7.61 -34.05 -18.69
N THR A 78 -8.31 -33.99 -19.83
CA THR A 78 -9.02 -35.14 -20.41
C THR A 78 -8.06 -36.27 -20.77
N GLU A 79 -6.88 -35.98 -21.33
CA GLU A 79 -5.84 -36.97 -21.63
C GLU A 79 -5.47 -37.83 -20.40
N LYS A 80 -5.55 -37.28 -19.21
CA LYS A 80 -5.17 -37.95 -17.95
C LYS A 80 -6.36 -38.54 -17.20
N ALA A 81 -7.47 -37.81 -17.16
CA ALA A 81 -8.67 -38.22 -16.43
C ALA A 81 -9.54 -39.23 -17.23
N GLY A 82 -9.36 -39.28 -18.54
CA GLY A 82 -10.06 -40.20 -19.43
C GLY A 82 -11.48 -39.73 -19.75
N ILE A 83 -12.29 -40.64 -20.36
CA ILE A 83 -13.60 -40.33 -20.97
C ILE A 83 -14.58 -39.63 -20.02
N LYS A 84 -14.46 -39.81 -18.71
CA LYS A 84 -15.29 -39.11 -17.71
C LYS A 84 -15.07 -37.60 -17.70
N ALA A 85 -13.91 -37.12 -18.11
CA ALA A 85 -13.61 -35.67 -18.17
C ALA A 85 -14.38 -34.92 -19.27
N ARG A 86 -15.03 -35.62 -20.19
CA ARG A 86 -15.93 -35.01 -21.21
C ARG A 86 -17.11 -34.26 -20.64
N TYR A 87 -17.41 -34.45 -19.37
CA TYR A 87 -18.47 -33.76 -18.65
C TYR A 87 -18.03 -32.47 -17.97
N LEU A 88 -16.72 -32.12 -18.03
CA LEU A 88 -16.26 -30.82 -17.56
C LEU A 88 -16.71 -29.72 -18.52
N HIS A 89 -16.83 -28.50 -17.99
CA HIS A 89 -17.13 -27.27 -18.72
C HIS A 89 -18.52 -27.26 -19.42
N GLN A 90 -19.43 -28.13 -19.04
CA GLN A 90 -20.76 -28.19 -19.69
C GLN A 90 -21.59 -26.96 -19.28
N GLY A 91 -22.11 -26.24 -20.30
CA GLY A 91 -22.91 -25.04 -20.12
C GLY A 91 -22.12 -23.81 -19.64
N MET A 92 -20.84 -23.96 -19.32
CA MET A 92 -19.95 -22.89 -18.91
C MET A 92 -19.34 -22.15 -20.10
N THR A 93 -18.83 -20.97 -19.85
CA THR A 93 -17.97 -20.23 -20.78
C THR A 93 -16.57 -20.06 -20.19
N SER A 94 -15.58 -19.76 -21.05
CA SER A 94 -14.20 -19.57 -20.58
C SER A 94 -14.08 -18.56 -19.45
N SER A 95 -14.84 -17.47 -19.50
CA SER A 95 -14.80 -16.42 -18.48
C SER A 95 -15.33 -16.87 -17.12
N ASP A 96 -16.22 -17.85 -17.04
CA ASP A 96 -16.64 -18.44 -15.76
C ASP A 96 -15.44 -18.99 -14.99
N VAL A 97 -14.49 -19.60 -15.70
CA VAL A 97 -13.24 -20.11 -15.10
C VAL A 97 -12.19 -19.01 -14.94
N LEU A 98 -11.98 -18.19 -15.98
CA LEU A 98 -10.95 -17.16 -16.01
C LEU A 98 -11.18 -16.09 -14.95
N ASP A 99 -12.37 -15.51 -14.88
CA ASP A 99 -12.70 -14.41 -13.97
C ASP A 99 -12.76 -14.89 -12.53
N THR A 100 -13.40 -16.04 -12.26
CA THR A 100 -13.43 -16.65 -10.93
C THR A 100 -12.02 -16.98 -10.45
N SER A 101 -11.15 -17.50 -11.34
CA SER A 101 -9.74 -17.76 -11.02
C SER A 101 -8.95 -16.50 -10.73
N PHE A 102 -9.13 -15.47 -11.54
CA PHE A 102 -8.46 -14.16 -11.34
C PHE A 102 -8.85 -13.56 -9.99
N ASN A 103 -10.14 -13.58 -9.65
CA ASN A 103 -10.62 -13.13 -8.35
C ASN A 103 -10.00 -13.92 -7.19
N ILE A 104 -9.87 -15.24 -7.31
CA ILE A 104 -9.18 -16.07 -6.30
C ILE A 104 -7.72 -15.62 -6.12
N GLN A 105 -7.00 -15.39 -7.23
CA GLN A 105 -5.61 -14.92 -7.17
C GLN A 105 -5.49 -13.52 -6.56
N LEU A 106 -6.42 -12.60 -6.85
CA LEU A 106 -6.49 -11.28 -6.23
C LEU A 106 -6.78 -11.37 -4.72
N VAL A 107 -7.71 -12.23 -4.31
CA VAL A 107 -8.03 -12.47 -2.89
C VAL A 107 -6.83 -13.07 -2.15
N GLN A 108 -6.15 -14.07 -2.73
CA GLN A 108 -4.95 -14.68 -2.15
C GLN A 108 -3.84 -13.64 -1.98
N SER A 109 -3.57 -12.85 -3.03
CA SER A 109 -2.57 -11.78 -3.00
C SER A 109 -2.93 -10.69 -1.99
N GLY A 110 -4.18 -10.24 -2.00
CA GLY A 110 -4.67 -9.21 -1.10
C GLY A 110 -4.53 -9.60 0.37
N LYS A 111 -4.78 -10.86 0.72
CA LYS A 111 -4.58 -11.38 2.09
C LYS A 111 -3.13 -11.31 2.55
N ILE A 112 -2.16 -11.60 1.67
CA ILE A 112 -0.73 -11.47 1.98
C ILE A 112 -0.36 -10.00 2.16
N ILE A 113 -0.78 -9.13 1.24
CA ILE A 113 -0.54 -7.68 1.31
C ILE A 113 -1.18 -7.07 2.57
N LEU A 114 -2.36 -7.55 2.98
CA LEU A 114 -3.01 -7.12 4.21
C LEU A 114 -2.18 -7.47 5.46
N ASN A 115 -1.61 -8.67 5.48
CA ASN A 115 -0.69 -9.07 6.54
C ASN A 115 0.59 -8.21 6.55
N ASP A 116 1.13 -7.85 5.38
CA ASP A 116 2.31 -6.98 5.29
C ASP A 116 2.00 -5.57 5.83
N ILE A 117 0.80 -5.03 5.57
CA ILE A 117 0.34 -3.78 6.20
C ILE A 117 0.23 -3.92 7.71
N ASP A 118 -0.24 -5.07 8.23
CA ASP A 118 -0.28 -5.34 9.67
C ASP A 118 1.13 -5.34 10.31
N GLN A 119 2.15 -5.83 9.59
CA GLN A 119 3.54 -5.74 10.07
C GLN A 119 4.06 -4.28 10.09
N ILE A 120 3.77 -3.48 9.04
CA ILE A 120 4.10 -2.04 9.05
C ILE A 120 3.44 -1.34 10.24
N LEU A 121 2.17 -1.59 10.51
CA LEU A 121 1.44 -1.00 11.63
C LEU A 121 2.09 -1.35 12.98
N LYS A 122 2.51 -2.60 13.18
CA LYS A 122 3.23 -3.02 14.39
C LYS A 122 4.54 -2.24 14.57
N VAL A 123 5.33 -2.13 13.51
CA VAL A 123 6.62 -1.41 13.53
C VAL A 123 6.40 0.07 13.78
N LEU A 124 5.49 0.73 13.04
CA LEU A 124 5.19 2.14 13.21
C LEU A 124 4.69 2.46 14.64
N LYS A 125 3.80 1.63 15.21
CA LYS A 125 3.32 1.79 16.59
C LYS A 125 4.46 1.70 17.58
N ARG A 126 5.36 0.73 17.44
CA ARG A 126 6.52 0.56 18.31
C ARG A 126 7.47 1.75 18.21
N GLN A 127 7.84 2.15 17.02
CA GLN A 127 8.76 3.26 16.76
C GLN A 127 8.15 4.60 17.20
N ALA A 128 6.86 4.86 16.93
CA ALA A 128 6.18 6.06 17.40
C ALA A 128 6.21 6.17 18.91
N LYS A 129 5.95 5.07 19.64
CA LYS A 129 6.02 5.04 21.12
C LYS A 129 7.44 5.27 21.61
N LYS A 130 8.45 4.66 20.98
CA LYS A 130 9.87 4.82 21.32
C LYS A 130 10.32 6.28 21.24
N TYR A 131 9.90 7.00 20.20
CA TYR A 131 10.28 8.38 19.95
C TYR A 131 9.20 9.41 20.30
N LYS A 132 8.24 9.03 21.16
CA LYS A 132 7.05 9.82 21.49
C LYS A 132 7.34 11.26 21.83
N LEU A 133 8.38 11.52 22.63
CA LEU A 133 8.77 12.85 23.09
C LEU A 133 10.11 13.33 22.50
N THR A 134 10.65 12.64 21.49
CA THR A 134 11.89 13.07 20.82
C THR A 134 11.62 14.33 20.00
N PRO A 135 12.22 15.49 20.35
CA PRO A 135 12.00 16.74 19.65
C PRO A 135 12.56 16.65 18.21
N CYS A 136 11.82 17.15 17.26
CA CYS A 136 12.32 17.36 15.91
C CYS A 136 11.63 18.55 15.25
N MET A 137 12.22 19.02 14.17
CA MET A 137 11.69 20.16 13.41
C MET A 137 10.49 19.76 12.56
N GLY A 138 9.36 20.43 12.76
CA GLY A 138 8.24 20.43 11.84
C GLY A 138 8.55 21.39 10.68
N ARG A 139 8.57 20.88 9.46
CA ARG A 139 8.85 21.66 8.24
C ARG A 139 7.61 21.76 7.38
N SER A 140 7.31 22.96 6.92
CA SER A 140 6.34 23.23 5.85
C SER A 140 7.02 23.97 4.72
N HIS A 141 6.69 23.65 3.47
CA HIS A 141 7.38 24.20 2.30
C HIS A 141 8.92 23.97 2.29
N GLY A 142 9.41 22.96 3.03
CA GLY A 142 10.84 22.72 3.23
C GLY A 142 11.50 23.62 4.28
N ILE A 143 10.78 24.59 4.87
CA ILE A 143 11.27 25.59 5.84
C ILE A 143 10.89 25.19 7.26
N HIS A 144 11.71 25.59 8.23
CA HIS A 144 11.44 25.39 9.65
C HIS A 144 10.17 26.14 10.07
N ALA A 145 9.17 25.42 10.58
CA ALA A 145 7.92 25.97 11.09
C ALA A 145 7.92 25.95 12.62
N GLU A 146 7.42 24.86 13.21
CA GLU A 146 7.31 24.72 14.66
C GLU A 146 7.88 23.37 15.13
N PRO A 147 8.32 23.27 16.40
CA PRO A 147 8.73 22.01 16.99
C PRO A 147 7.60 20.99 17.01
N ILE A 148 7.92 19.76 16.59
CA ILE A 148 7.07 18.59 16.78
C ILE A 148 7.86 17.47 17.44
N THR A 149 7.25 16.29 17.64
CA THR A 149 8.01 15.10 18.03
C THR A 149 8.13 14.12 16.87
N PHE A 150 9.26 13.41 16.81
CA PHE A 150 9.45 12.37 15.80
C PHE A 150 8.41 11.25 15.94
N GLY A 151 7.97 10.96 17.18
CA GLY A 151 6.87 10.02 17.41
C GLY A 151 5.54 10.47 16.80
N LEU A 152 5.20 11.76 16.80
CA LEU A 152 4.01 12.29 16.12
C LEU A 152 4.10 12.12 14.59
N LYS A 153 5.28 12.33 14.01
CA LYS A 153 5.52 12.09 12.59
C LYS A 153 5.23 10.62 12.22
N LEU A 154 5.77 9.68 13.00
CA LEU A 154 5.53 8.24 12.80
C LEU A 154 4.07 7.84 13.07
N ALA A 155 3.41 8.47 14.04
CA ALA A 155 1.99 8.26 14.32
C ALA A 155 1.08 8.70 13.15
N SER A 156 1.48 9.73 12.41
CA SER A 156 0.75 10.15 11.22
C SER A 156 0.82 9.11 10.09
N PHE A 157 1.98 8.47 9.91
CA PHE A 157 2.14 7.35 8.97
C PHE A 157 1.33 6.12 9.41
N TYR A 158 1.32 5.83 10.73
CA TYR A 158 0.52 4.74 11.27
C TYR A 158 -0.97 4.89 10.93
N GLU A 159 -1.57 6.07 11.16
CA GLU A 159 -2.97 6.31 10.84
C GLU A 159 -3.27 6.23 9.33
N GLU A 160 -2.31 6.60 8.48
CA GLU A 160 -2.43 6.44 7.03
C GLU A 160 -2.47 4.97 6.62
N PHE A 161 -1.54 4.14 7.11
CA PHE A 161 -1.54 2.70 6.85
C PHE A 161 -2.75 1.98 7.47
N LYS A 162 -3.25 2.44 8.62
CA LYS A 162 -4.50 1.94 9.21
C LYS A 162 -5.71 2.18 8.30
N ARG A 163 -5.78 3.34 7.63
CA ARG A 163 -6.79 3.60 6.59
C ARG A 163 -6.59 2.72 5.36
N ASN A 164 -5.34 2.50 4.93
CA ASN A 164 -5.03 1.63 3.80
C ASN A 164 -5.43 0.18 4.08
N ARG A 165 -5.22 -0.30 5.30
CA ARG A 165 -5.71 -1.61 5.75
C ARG A 165 -7.21 -1.78 5.54
N LYS A 166 -7.99 -0.77 5.94
CA LYS A 166 -9.46 -0.79 5.75
C LYS A 166 -9.85 -0.80 4.26
N ARG A 167 -9.18 0.04 3.45
CA ARG A 167 -9.43 0.09 2.00
C ARG A 167 -9.13 -1.24 1.34
N LEU A 168 -7.98 -1.85 1.68
CA LEU A 168 -7.60 -3.14 1.10
C LEU A 168 -8.55 -4.25 1.53
N ALA A 169 -9.00 -4.28 2.78
CA ALA A 169 -9.99 -5.25 3.23
C ALA A 169 -11.31 -5.12 2.45
N ALA A 170 -11.78 -3.90 2.19
CA ALA A 170 -12.95 -3.64 1.36
C ALA A 170 -12.71 -4.07 -0.10
N ALA A 171 -11.52 -3.79 -0.66
CA ALA A 171 -11.19 -4.19 -2.01
C ALA A 171 -11.10 -5.72 -2.19
N ILE A 172 -10.58 -6.43 -1.19
CA ILE A 172 -10.60 -7.90 -1.16
C ILE A 172 -12.04 -8.42 -1.14
N ASP A 173 -12.90 -7.79 -0.36
CA ASP A 173 -14.33 -8.17 -0.29
C ASP A 173 -15.05 -7.95 -1.63
N GLU A 174 -14.75 -6.86 -2.33
CA GLU A 174 -15.28 -6.55 -3.66
C GLU A 174 -14.88 -7.57 -4.72
N VAL A 175 -13.64 -8.02 -4.75
CA VAL A 175 -13.18 -9.03 -5.72
C VAL A 175 -13.44 -10.46 -5.25
N SER A 176 -14.08 -10.67 -4.08
CA SER A 176 -14.40 -12.01 -3.58
C SER A 176 -15.69 -12.54 -4.20
N THR A 177 -15.82 -12.49 -5.53
CA THR A 177 -17.02 -12.93 -6.27
C THR A 177 -16.69 -14.06 -7.24
N CYS A 178 -17.73 -14.82 -7.57
CA CYS A 178 -17.73 -15.95 -8.48
C CYS A 178 -18.88 -15.81 -9.46
N ALA A 179 -18.63 -15.98 -10.74
CA ALA A 179 -19.67 -16.07 -11.76
C ALA A 179 -19.51 -17.38 -12.54
N ILE A 180 -20.55 -18.21 -12.56
CA ILE A 180 -20.66 -19.43 -13.36
C ILE A 180 -22.03 -19.37 -14.03
N SER A 181 -22.16 -18.49 -15.02
CA SER A 181 -23.46 -18.07 -15.55
C SER A 181 -23.61 -18.26 -17.08
N GLY A 182 -22.57 -18.80 -17.73
CA GLY A 182 -22.56 -19.09 -19.16
C GLY A 182 -22.24 -17.88 -20.04
N ALA A 183 -22.44 -18.04 -21.32
CA ALA A 183 -21.91 -17.16 -22.38
C ALA A 183 -22.25 -15.66 -22.26
N VAL A 184 -23.40 -15.33 -21.68
CA VAL A 184 -23.88 -13.93 -21.51
C VAL A 184 -24.56 -13.68 -20.15
N GLY A 185 -24.32 -14.53 -19.15
CA GLY A 185 -24.82 -14.33 -17.80
C GLY A 185 -26.27 -14.74 -17.57
N THR A 186 -26.91 -15.43 -18.51
CA THR A 186 -28.36 -15.74 -18.44
C THR A 186 -28.70 -17.11 -17.90
N PHE A 187 -27.68 -17.94 -17.57
CA PHE A 187 -27.85 -19.31 -17.13
C PHE A 187 -28.61 -20.23 -18.12
N ALA A 188 -28.60 -19.88 -19.42
CA ALA A 188 -29.38 -20.62 -20.43
C ALA A 188 -29.04 -22.11 -20.49
N ASN A 189 -27.78 -22.51 -20.24
CA ASN A 189 -27.29 -23.88 -20.35
C ASN A 189 -26.65 -24.42 -19.07
N ILE A 190 -26.79 -23.72 -17.96
CA ILE A 190 -26.24 -24.12 -16.65
C ILE A 190 -27.21 -23.72 -15.53
N ASP A 191 -27.35 -24.56 -14.51
CA ASP A 191 -28.23 -24.29 -13.38
C ASP A 191 -27.55 -23.30 -12.42
N PRO A 192 -28.25 -22.23 -11.96
CA PRO A 192 -27.71 -21.27 -10.97
C PRO A 192 -27.23 -21.91 -9.66
N ASN A 193 -27.68 -23.12 -9.30
CA ASN A 193 -27.21 -23.83 -8.12
C ASN A 193 -25.77 -24.34 -8.31
N VAL A 194 -25.28 -24.48 -9.54
CA VAL A 194 -23.86 -24.80 -9.83
C VAL A 194 -22.99 -23.63 -9.35
N GLU A 195 -23.32 -22.40 -9.74
CA GLU A 195 -22.62 -21.18 -9.29
C GLU A 195 -22.59 -21.06 -7.76
N LYS A 196 -23.75 -21.22 -7.11
CA LYS A 196 -23.84 -21.20 -5.63
C LYS A 196 -22.93 -22.22 -4.97
N HIS A 197 -22.86 -23.43 -5.54
CA HIS A 197 -21.99 -24.49 -5.03
C HIS A 197 -20.51 -24.13 -5.21
N VAL A 198 -20.12 -23.67 -6.39
CA VAL A 198 -18.75 -23.25 -6.71
C VAL A 198 -18.32 -22.10 -5.78
N ALA A 199 -19.12 -21.06 -5.68
CA ALA A 199 -18.85 -19.91 -4.81
C ALA A 199 -18.64 -20.35 -3.36
N LYS A 200 -19.56 -21.15 -2.80
CA LYS A 200 -19.44 -21.69 -1.44
C LYS A 200 -18.19 -22.55 -1.25
N LYS A 201 -17.88 -23.40 -2.21
CA LYS A 201 -16.72 -24.32 -2.16
C LYS A 201 -15.40 -23.58 -2.15
N LEU A 202 -15.31 -22.49 -2.90
CA LEU A 202 -14.10 -21.68 -3.07
C LEU A 202 -14.02 -20.49 -2.10
N GLY A 203 -15.03 -20.30 -1.24
CA GLY A 203 -15.08 -19.23 -0.25
C GLY A 203 -15.29 -17.85 -0.86
N LEU A 204 -16.06 -17.79 -1.96
CA LEU A 204 -16.46 -16.59 -2.67
C LEU A 204 -17.96 -16.30 -2.49
N LYS A 205 -18.39 -15.11 -2.86
CA LYS A 205 -19.80 -14.70 -2.99
C LYS A 205 -20.26 -14.97 -4.43
N VAL A 206 -21.55 -15.19 -4.62
CA VAL A 206 -22.13 -15.21 -5.95
C VAL A 206 -22.16 -13.79 -6.49
N GLU A 207 -21.77 -13.59 -7.75
CA GLU A 207 -21.95 -12.31 -8.44
C GLU A 207 -23.46 -12.11 -8.70
N PRO A 208 -24.06 -11.02 -8.21
CA PRO A 208 -25.51 -10.80 -8.34
C PRO A 208 -25.99 -10.79 -9.80
N ILE A 209 -25.19 -10.24 -10.69
CA ILE A 209 -25.41 -10.21 -12.11
C ILE A 209 -24.08 -10.05 -12.85
N SER A 210 -23.85 -10.91 -13.83
CA SER A 210 -22.70 -10.80 -14.75
C SER A 210 -23.20 -10.69 -16.20
N THR A 211 -22.33 -10.29 -17.08
CA THR A 211 -22.46 -10.52 -18.51
C THR A 211 -21.75 -11.84 -18.85
N GLN A 212 -20.91 -11.90 -19.88
CA GLN A 212 -19.94 -12.99 -20.01
C GLN A 212 -18.82 -12.91 -18.99
N VAL A 213 -18.64 -11.73 -18.38
CA VAL A 213 -17.57 -11.41 -17.42
C VAL A 213 -18.12 -10.82 -16.13
N ILE A 214 -17.37 -10.96 -15.06
CA ILE A 214 -17.59 -10.22 -13.82
C ILE A 214 -17.33 -8.72 -14.09
N PRO A 215 -18.13 -7.78 -13.54
CA PRO A 215 -17.94 -6.34 -13.75
C PRO A 215 -16.54 -5.86 -13.33
N ARG A 216 -15.88 -5.09 -14.21
CA ARG A 216 -14.47 -4.67 -14.03
C ARG A 216 -14.30 -3.49 -13.09
N ASP A 217 -15.35 -2.80 -12.68
CA ASP A 217 -15.30 -1.79 -11.61
C ASP A 217 -14.78 -2.37 -10.28
N ARG A 218 -15.07 -3.64 -9.97
CA ARG A 218 -14.51 -4.38 -8.83
C ARG A 218 -13.01 -4.47 -8.89
N HIS A 219 -12.47 -4.85 -10.05
CA HIS A 219 -11.01 -4.95 -10.27
C HIS A 219 -10.37 -3.55 -10.27
N ALA A 220 -11.00 -2.56 -10.91
CA ALA A 220 -10.55 -1.18 -10.92
C ALA A 220 -10.45 -0.60 -9.50
N PHE A 221 -11.42 -0.89 -8.63
CA PHE A 221 -11.34 -0.51 -7.22
C PHE A 221 -10.16 -1.18 -6.51
N TYR A 222 -9.93 -2.48 -6.72
CA TYR A 222 -8.80 -3.19 -6.13
C TYR A 222 -7.46 -2.56 -6.52
N PHE A 223 -7.22 -2.35 -7.82
CA PHE A 223 -5.98 -1.74 -8.31
C PHE A 223 -5.83 -0.27 -7.88
N SER A 224 -6.92 0.49 -7.78
CA SER A 224 -6.91 1.85 -7.24
C SER A 224 -6.46 1.88 -5.79
N VAL A 225 -6.88 0.92 -4.97
CA VAL A 225 -6.43 0.78 -3.58
C VAL A 225 -4.94 0.44 -3.52
N LEU A 226 -4.42 -0.45 -4.38
CA LEU A 226 -2.98 -0.70 -4.47
C LEU A 226 -2.22 0.58 -4.84
N GLY A 227 -2.76 1.39 -5.75
CA GLY A 227 -2.19 2.69 -6.12
C GLY A 227 -2.12 3.68 -4.94
N ILE A 228 -3.15 3.71 -4.07
CA ILE A 228 -3.16 4.52 -2.84
C ILE A 228 -2.10 4.01 -1.85
N ILE A 229 -1.99 2.69 -1.67
CA ILE A 229 -0.96 2.07 -0.82
C ILE A 229 0.44 2.44 -1.32
N ALA A 230 0.67 2.37 -2.62
CA ALA A 230 1.93 2.78 -3.25
C ALA A 230 2.26 4.27 -3.00
N GLY A 231 1.26 5.16 -3.04
CA GLY A 231 1.40 6.56 -2.65
C GLY A 231 1.86 6.73 -1.20
N SER A 232 1.32 5.93 -0.28
CA SER A 232 1.72 5.95 1.13
C SER A 232 3.15 5.42 1.33
N ILE A 233 3.54 4.37 0.60
CA ILE A 233 4.92 3.84 0.61
C ILE A 233 5.89 4.94 0.14
N GLU A 234 5.58 5.61 -0.97
CA GLU A 234 6.41 6.68 -1.52
C GLU A 234 6.51 7.88 -0.56
N ARG A 235 5.42 8.27 0.08
CA ARG A 235 5.41 9.35 1.06
C ARG A 235 6.37 9.08 2.21
N VAL A 236 6.35 7.89 2.80
CA VAL A 236 7.27 7.53 3.89
C VAL A 236 8.72 7.44 3.39
N ALA A 237 8.95 6.82 2.25
CA ALA A 237 10.27 6.71 1.65
C ALA A 237 10.88 8.09 1.32
N THR A 238 10.07 9.02 0.82
CA THR A 238 10.47 10.41 0.55
C THR A 238 10.85 11.15 1.83
N GLU A 239 10.07 11.01 2.90
CA GLU A 239 10.41 11.61 4.19
C GLU A 239 11.74 11.07 4.74
N ILE A 240 11.97 9.75 4.67
CA ILE A 240 13.25 9.14 5.08
C ILE A 240 14.41 9.74 4.28
N ARG A 241 14.27 9.86 2.96
CA ARG A 241 15.29 10.48 2.09
C ARG A 241 15.57 11.93 2.46
N HIS A 242 14.52 12.72 2.76
CA HIS A 242 14.67 14.10 3.21
C HIS A 242 15.41 14.20 4.55
N LEU A 243 15.12 13.31 5.50
CA LEU A 243 15.78 13.30 6.81
C LEU A 243 17.23 12.79 6.75
N GLN A 244 17.60 12.03 5.72
CA GLN A 244 18.96 11.51 5.52
C GLN A 244 19.87 12.46 4.73
N ARG A 245 19.36 13.55 4.15
CA ARG A 245 20.19 14.53 3.44
C ARG A 245 21.31 15.04 4.34
N THR A 246 22.48 15.33 3.76
CA THR A 246 23.68 15.76 4.48
C THR A 246 23.43 16.94 5.42
N GLU A 247 22.64 17.93 4.94
CA GLU A 247 22.32 19.16 5.68
C GLU A 247 21.34 18.92 6.83
N VAL A 248 20.53 17.86 6.77
CA VAL A 248 19.51 17.51 7.77
C VAL A 248 20.03 16.45 8.72
N TYR A 249 20.39 15.30 8.22
CA TYR A 249 21.00 14.14 8.87
C TYR A 249 20.36 13.73 10.21
N GLU A 250 19.03 13.78 10.26
CA GLU A 250 18.22 13.41 11.43
C GLU A 250 17.93 11.92 11.53
N LEU A 251 18.06 11.21 10.40
CA LEU A 251 17.80 9.78 10.26
C LEU A 251 18.70 9.20 9.18
N GLN A 252 19.00 7.89 9.27
CA GLN A 252 19.71 7.13 8.25
C GLN A 252 19.10 5.74 8.10
N GLU A 253 19.04 5.21 6.88
CA GLU A 253 18.79 3.79 6.64
C GLU A 253 19.87 2.95 7.32
N PHE A 254 19.50 1.77 7.82
CA PHE A 254 20.48 0.82 8.36
C PHE A 254 21.46 0.41 7.27
N PHE A 255 22.73 0.46 7.62
CA PHE A 255 23.84 0.11 6.75
C PHE A 255 24.62 -1.05 7.34
N SER A 256 24.61 -2.23 6.70
CA SER A 256 25.30 -3.40 7.22
C SER A 256 26.82 -3.25 7.06
N LYS A 257 27.60 -3.95 7.92
CA LYS A 257 29.07 -3.87 7.93
C LYS A 257 29.73 -4.19 6.57
N LYS A 258 29.11 -5.05 5.76
CA LYS A 258 29.63 -5.47 4.45
C LYS A 258 29.03 -4.67 3.28
N GLN A 259 28.02 -3.82 3.53
CA GLN A 259 27.36 -3.06 2.48
C GLN A 259 28.25 -1.93 1.96
N LYS A 260 28.24 -1.74 0.65
CA LYS A 260 28.90 -0.62 -0.02
C LYS A 260 27.87 0.42 -0.43
N GLY A 261 28.06 1.68 -0.01
CA GLY A 261 27.09 2.77 -0.28
C GLY A 261 27.32 3.50 -1.60
N SER A 262 28.54 3.44 -2.10
CA SER A 262 28.96 4.06 -3.35
C SER A 262 30.09 3.29 -3.98
N SER A 263 30.13 3.25 -5.30
CA SER A 263 31.24 2.66 -6.06
C SER A 263 32.51 3.54 -6.07
N ALA A 264 32.33 4.87 -5.91
CA ALA A 264 33.41 5.85 -6.03
C ALA A 264 33.84 6.45 -4.67
N MET A 265 32.89 6.66 -3.74
CA MET A 265 33.14 7.38 -2.49
C MET A 265 32.84 6.49 -1.27
N PRO A 266 33.86 5.94 -0.58
CA PRO A 266 33.67 4.95 0.50
C PRO A 266 32.84 5.45 1.69
N HIS A 267 32.84 6.76 1.98
CA HIS A 267 32.06 7.37 3.07
C HIS A 267 30.59 7.60 2.75
N LYS A 268 30.20 7.56 1.47
CA LYS A 268 28.86 7.93 1.01
C LYS A 268 27.85 6.78 1.22
N LYS A 269 26.88 7.00 2.08
CA LYS A 269 25.80 6.07 2.41
C LYS A 269 24.48 6.54 1.80
N ASN A 270 24.23 6.13 0.57
CA ASN A 270 23.03 6.52 -0.16
C ASN A 270 21.79 5.83 0.39
N PRO A 271 20.60 6.48 0.44
CA PRO A 271 19.33 5.88 0.85
C PRO A 271 18.72 5.05 -0.29
N ILE A 272 19.46 4.04 -0.77
CA ILE A 272 19.12 3.28 -1.99
C ILE A 272 17.84 2.46 -1.85
N LEU A 273 17.49 2.04 -0.63
CA LEU A 273 16.28 1.27 -0.40
C LEU A 273 15.03 2.17 -0.51
N SER A 274 15.07 3.36 0.09
CA SER A 274 13.99 4.36 -0.03
C SER A 274 13.88 4.92 -1.46
N GLU A 275 15.00 5.13 -2.16
CA GLU A 275 15.00 5.50 -3.58
C GLU A 275 14.31 4.44 -4.44
N ASN A 276 14.65 3.17 -4.21
CA ASN A 276 14.02 2.06 -4.90
C ASN A 276 12.50 2.01 -4.63
N LEU A 277 12.06 2.24 -3.38
CA LEU A 277 10.63 2.27 -3.05
C LEU A 277 9.88 3.37 -3.80
N THR A 278 10.46 4.56 -3.97
CA THR A 278 9.82 5.63 -4.76
C THR A 278 9.69 5.26 -6.23
N GLY A 279 10.63 4.49 -6.77
CA GLY A 279 10.55 3.94 -8.13
C GLY A 279 9.47 2.85 -8.26
N LEU A 280 9.44 1.89 -7.34
CA LEU A 280 8.47 0.80 -7.34
C LEU A 280 7.02 1.31 -7.17
N ALA A 281 6.81 2.35 -6.37
CA ALA A 281 5.51 2.98 -6.21
C ALA A 281 4.93 3.51 -7.54
N ARG A 282 5.77 4.01 -8.45
CA ARG A 282 5.34 4.42 -9.80
C ARG A 282 4.83 3.23 -10.61
N MET A 283 5.51 2.08 -10.51
CA MET A 283 5.12 0.86 -11.21
C MET A 283 3.77 0.33 -10.72
N VAL A 284 3.52 0.34 -9.40
CA VAL A 284 2.21 -0.06 -8.87
C VAL A 284 1.10 0.89 -9.35
N ARG A 285 1.34 2.22 -9.32
CA ARG A 285 0.35 3.20 -9.79
C ARG A 285 0.05 3.11 -11.27
N SER A 286 0.99 2.67 -12.09
CA SER A 286 0.75 2.49 -13.54
C SER A 286 -0.33 1.46 -13.86
N ALA A 287 -0.65 0.56 -12.92
CA ALA A 287 -1.73 -0.42 -13.08
C ALA A 287 -3.14 0.18 -12.91
N VAL A 288 -3.26 1.39 -12.33
CA VAL A 288 -4.56 1.99 -11.99
C VAL A 288 -5.31 2.43 -13.25
N VAL A 289 -4.64 3.14 -14.15
CA VAL A 289 -5.29 3.67 -15.37
C VAL A 289 -5.83 2.54 -16.25
N PRO A 290 -5.04 1.53 -16.66
CA PRO A 290 -5.55 0.46 -17.50
C PRO A 290 -6.63 -0.39 -16.79
N ALA A 291 -6.61 -0.50 -15.46
CA ALA A 291 -7.68 -1.16 -14.73
C ALA A 291 -9.01 -0.37 -14.78
N LEU A 292 -8.95 0.96 -14.74
CA LEU A 292 -10.13 1.83 -14.91
C LEU A 292 -10.66 1.78 -16.34
N GLU A 293 -9.78 1.73 -17.33
CA GLU A 293 -10.15 1.62 -18.76
C GLU A 293 -10.84 0.28 -19.09
N ASN A 294 -10.53 -0.79 -18.35
CA ASN A 294 -11.19 -2.08 -18.50
C ASN A 294 -12.67 -2.10 -18.06
N ILE A 295 -13.17 -1.06 -17.40
CA ILE A 295 -14.60 -0.97 -17.03
C ILE A 295 -15.46 -0.89 -18.29
N ALA A 296 -15.01 -0.18 -19.31
CA ALA A 296 -15.75 0.08 -20.54
C ALA A 296 -15.46 -1.00 -21.60
N LEU A 297 -16.07 -2.17 -21.44
CA LEU A 297 -16.04 -3.23 -22.44
C LEU A 297 -17.22 -3.11 -23.41
N TRP A 298 -17.07 -3.67 -24.64
CA TRP A 298 -18.14 -3.69 -25.60
C TRP A 298 -19.16 -4.78 -25.26
N HIS A 299 -20.44 -4.38 -25.23
CA HIS A 299 -21.58 -5.27 -25.02
C HIS A 299 -21.38 -6.17 -23.78
N GLU A 300 -21.62 -7.45 -23.90
CA GLU A 300 -21.46 -8.43 -22.81
C GLU A 300 -19.99 -8.81 -22.59
N ARG A 301 -19.10 -8.58 -23.55
CA ARG A 301 -17.63 -8.70 -23.44
C ARG A 301 -16.94 -8.39 -24.77
N ASP A 302 -15.78 -7.72 -24.72
CA ASP A 302 -14.68 -7.92 -25.65
C ASP A 302 -13.46 -8.46 -24.88
N ILE A 303 -12.36 -8.82 -25.57
CA ILE A 303 -11.21 -9.46 -24.93
C ILE A 303 -10.07 -8.47 -24.56
N SER A 304 -10.25 -7.17 -24.75
CA SER A 304 -9.23 -6.14 -24.50
C SER A 304 -8.69 -6.17 -23.06
N HIS A 305 -9.56 -6.41 -22.08
CA HIS A 305 -9.19 -6.51 -20.68
C HIS A 305 -8.15 -7.62 -20.39
N SER A 306 -8.19 -8.71 -21.12
CA SER A 306 -7.40 -9.91 -20.82
C SER A 306 -5.89 -9.64 -20.91
N SER A 307 -5.44 -8.96 -21.97
CA SER A 307 -4.02 -8.60 -22.13
C SER A 307 -3.54 -7.64 -21.05
N VAL A 308 -4.40 -6.75 -20.58
CA VAL A 308 -4.11 -5.83 -19.48
C VAL A 308 -3.97 -6.59 -18.17
N GLU A 309 -4.96 -7.40 -17.82
CA GLU A 309 -5.04 -8.10 -16.52
C GLU A 309 -3.92 -9.13 -16.33
N ARG A 310 -3.49 -9.80 -17.41
CA ARG A 310 -2.35 -10.72 -17.42
C ARG A 310 -1.03 -10.03 -17.03
N ASN A 311 -0.91 -8.73 -17.26
CA ASN A 311 0.25 -7.92 -16.89
C ASN A 311 0.05 -7.28 -15.50
N ILE A 312 -1.00 -6.46 -15.34
CA ILE A 312 -1.17 -5.68 -14.10
C ILE A 312 -1.48 -6.55 -12.87
N GLY A 313 -2.16 -7.69 -13.05
CA GLY A 313 -2.49 -8.63 -11.98
C GLY A 313 -1.24 -9.05 -11.19
N PRO A 314 -0.32 -9.79 -11.80
CA PRO A 314 0.92 -10.20 -11.12
C PRO A 314 1.79 -9.01 -10.75
N ASP A 315 2.01 -8.06 -11.66
CA ASP A 315 3.01 -7.01 -11.48
C ASP A 315 2.67 -6.06 -10.34
N ALA A 316 1.43 -5.61 -10.23
CA ALA A 316 1.02 -4.71 -9.15
C ALA A 316 1.05 -5.41 -7.78
N ASN A 317 0.55 -6.65 -7.70
CA ASN A 317 0.50 -7.39 -6.43
C ASN A 317 1.89 -7.76 -5.92
N ILE A 318 2.74 -8.35 -6.76
CA ILE A 318 4.10 -8.76 -6.41
C ILE A 318 4.94 -7.54 -6.01
N THR A 319 4.82 -6.43 -6.75
CA THR A 319 5.56 -5.20 -6.44
C THR A 319 5.11 -4.58 -5.12
N THR A 320 3.79 -4.56 -4.84
CA THR A 320 3.25 -4.01 -3.60
C THR A 320 3.72 -4.79 -2.38
N ASP A 321 3.62 -6.12 -2.42
CA ASP A 321 4.13 -7.01 -1.36
C ASP A 321 5.62 -6.78 -1.09
N PHE A 322 6.44 -6.81 -2.13
CA PHE A 322 7.88 -6.57 -2.00
C PHE A 322 8.19 -5.20 -1.39
N ALA A 323 7.50 -4.16 -1.85
CA ALA A 323 7.70 -2.79 -1.38
C ALA A 323 7.29 -2.61 0.10
N LEU A 324 6.18 -3.21 0.53
CA LEU A 324 5.71 -3.17 1.93
C LEU A 324 6.70 -3.85 2.87
N VAL A 325 7.20 -5.02 2.50
CA VAL A 325 8.19 -5.74 3.33
C VAL A 325 9.51 -4.97 3.40
N ARG A 326 9.95 -4.38 2.28
CA ARG A 326 11.14 -3.52 2.28
C ARG A 326 10.96 -2.30 3.16
N LEU A 327 9.81 -1.62 3.07
CA LEU A 327 9.51 -0.47 3.92
C LEU A 327 9.45 -0.85 5.40
N THR A 328 8.85 -2.00 5.72
CA THR A 328 8.84 -2.54 7.09
C THR A 328 10.25 -2.69 7.64
N ASN A 329 11.15 -3.28 6.85
CA ASN A 329 12.54 -3.48 7.25
C ASN A 329 13.31 -2.16 7.43
N ILE A 330 13.06 -1.16 6.59
CA ILE A 330 13.65 0.18 6.73
C ILE A 330 13.19 0.82 8.04
N LEU A 331 11.88 0.85 8.29
CA LEU A 331 11.29 1.47 9.49
C LEU A 331 11.72 0.76 10.77
N ASP A 332 11.94 -0.55 10.71
CA ASP A 332 12.35 -1.33 11.87
C ASP A 332 13.80 -1.08 12.27
N ASN A 333 14.67 -0.94 11.28
CA ASN A 333 16.12 -0.88 11.46
C ASN A 333 16.70 0.54 11.27
N MET A 334 15.89 1.57 11.00
CA MET A 334 16.37 2.94 10.81
C MET A 334 17.16 3.44 12.01
N ILE A 335 18.23 4.17 11.74
CA ILE A 335 19.07 4.82 12.74
C ILE A 335 18.57 6.26 12.89
N VAL A 336 18.11 6.60 14.07
CA VAL A 336 17.61 7.95 14.41
C VAL A 336 18.66 8.70 15.21
N TYR A 337 18.87 9.99 14.93
CA TYR A 337 19.82 10.87 15.59
C TYR A 337 19.13 11.99 16.38
N PRO A 338 18.65 11.71 17.63
CA PRO A 338 17.91 12.70 18.43
C PRO A 338 18.71 13.96 18.74
N LYS A 339 20.04 13.83 18.93
CA LYS A 339 20.93 14.99 19.13
C LYS A 339 20.91 15.91 17.92
N LYS A 340 21.01 15.33 16.71
CA LYS A 340 20.98 16.10 15.46
C LYS A 340 19.62 16.77 15.22
N MET A 341 18.53 16.09 15.57
CA MET A 341 17.19 16.69 15.56
C MET A 341 17.11 17.93 16.43
N LEU A 342 17.68 17.87 17.64
CA LEU A 342 17.73 19.00 18.58
C LEU A 342 18.64 20.14 18.08
N GLU A 343 19.80 19.82 17.49
CA GLU A 343 20.67 20.80 16.85
C GLU A 343 19.93 21.54 15.74
N ASN A 344 19.23 20.82 14.88
CA ASN A 344 18.47 21.39 13.76
C ASN A 344 17.32 22.31 14.26
N LEU A 345 16.68 21.99 15.37
CA LEU A 345 15.70 22.91 16.01
C LEU A 345 16.32 24.26 16.37
N ASN A 346 17.60 24.29 16.72
CA ASN A 346 18.31 25.50 17.19
C ASN A 346 19.02 26.27 16.06
N ILE A 347 19.05 25.78 14.81
CA ILE A 347 19.74 26.43 13.69
C ILE A 347 19.27 27.90 13.53
N THR A 348 17.98 28.15 13.68
CA THR A 348 17.41 29.50 13.53
C THR A 348 17.51 30.36 14.78
N LYS A 349 18.28 29.94 15.81
CA LYS A 349 18.57 30.70 17.02
C LYS A 349 17.32 31.31 17.68
N GLY A 350 16.26 30.51 17.79
CA GLY A 350 15.02 30.87 18.49
C GLY A 350 13.97 31.56 17.61
N LEU A 351 14.20 31.79 16.32
CA LEU A 351 13.19 32.40 15.41
C LEU A 351 11.91 31.57 15.31
N ILE A 352 11.98 30.27 15.55
CA ILE A 352 10.81 29.36 15.58
C ILE A 352 9.79 29.73 16.67
N PHE A 353 10.17 30.55 17.67
CA PHE A 353 9.28 31.03 18.75
C PHE A 353 8.69 32.41 18.44
N SER A 354 8.97 33.01 17.29
CA SER A 354 8.51 34.35 16.91
C SER A 354 7.00 34.51 16.97
N GLN A 355 6.24 33.51 16.57
CA GLN A 355 4.77 33.51 16.64
C GLN A 355 4.30 33.62 18.11
N GLU A 356 4.92 32.88 19.02
CA GLU A 356 4.53 32.92 20.43
C GLU A 356 4.82 34.26 21.07
N VAL A 357 5.96 34.89 20.72
CA VAL A 357 6.29 36.27 21.14
C VAL A 357 5.23 37.24 20.64
N MET A 358 4.84 37.15 19.34
CA MET A 358 3.80 37.99 18.75
C MET A 358 2.46 37.83 19.48
N LEU A 359 2.04 36.62 19.78
CA LEU A 359 0.79 36.34 20.52
C LEU A 359 0.82 36.91 21.92
N GLU A 360 1.96 36.83 22.60
CA GLU A 360 2.11 37.35 23.97
C GLU A 360 2.08 38.89 24.00
N LEU A 361 2.70 39.55 23.01
CA LEU A 361 2.60 41.00 22.84
C LEU A 361 1.17 41.47 22.60
N THR A 362 0.43 40.71 21.76
CA THR A 362 -0.98 41.01 21.53
C THR A 362 -1.80 40.87 22.83
N LYS A 363 -1.56 39.83 23.61
CA LYS A 363 -2.20 39.69 24.95
C LYS A 363 -1.86 40.80 25.92
N SER A 364 -0.67 41.40 25.81
CA SER A 364 -0.24 42.51 26.63
C SER A 364 -0.83 43.87 26.21
N GLY A 365 -1.77 43.89 25.25
CA GLY A 365 -2.51 45.07 24.83
C GLY A 365 -2.02 45.74 23.53
N LEU A 366 -1.04 45.18 22.83
CA LEU A 366 -0.65 45.67 21.49
C LEU A 366 -1.60 45.18 20.44
N SER A 367 -1.85 45.99 19.37
CA SER A 367 -2.59 45.49 18.22
C SER A 367 -1.81 44.38 17.53
N ARG A 368 -2.52 43.49 16.81
CA ARG A 368 -1.91 42.39 16.06
C ARG A 368 -0.89 42.91 15.05
N GLU A 369 -1.23 43.99 14.33
CA GLU A 369 -0.37 44.58 13.32
C GLU A 369 0.91 45.16 13.92
N LYS A 370 0.81 45.84 15.08
CA LYS A 370 2.00 46.35 15.79
C LYS A 370 2.87 45.21 16.32
N SER A 371 2.27 44.20 16.91
CA SER A 371 2.97 43.00 17.38
C SER A 371 3.70 42.28 16.24
N TYR A 372 3.03 42.13 15.09
CA TYR A 372 3.61 41.50 13.90
C TYR A 372 4.82 42.32 13.36
N LYS A 373 4.64 43.63 13.12
CA LYS A 373 5.72 44.49 12.62
C LYS A 373 6.93 44.49 13.56
N MET A 374 6.70 44.54 14.87
CA MET A 374 7.76 44.48 15.90
C MET A 374 8.54 43.18 15.80
N VAL A 375 7.84 42.02 15.89
CA VAL A 375 8.51 40.72 15.88
C VAL A 375 9.22 40.50 14.54
N GLN A 376 8.63 40.93 13.42
CA GLN A 376 9.25 40.86 12.10
C GLN A 376 10.55 41.66 12.03
N SER A 377 10.61 42.88 12.64
CA SER A 377 11.82 43.70 12.70
C SER A 377 12.93 42.97 13.47
N TYR A 378 12.64 42.41 14.65
CA TYR A 378 13.60 41.62 15.41
C TYR A 378 14.05 40.36 14.65
N ALA A 379 13.12 39.66 14.01
CA ALA A 379 13.45 38.47 13.23
C ALA A 379 14.40 38.79 12.08
N LYS A 380 14.15 39.89 11.33
CA LYS A 380 15.05 40.38 10.26
C LYS A 380 16.45 40.70 10.79
N LYS A 381 16.53 41.43 11.92
CA LYS A 381 17.79 41.75 12.58
C LYS A 381 18.54 40.48 12.98
N CYS A 382 17.85 39.55 13.68
CA CYS A 382 18.47 38.31 14.12
C CYS A 382 18.98 37.45 12.97
N PHE A 383 18.25 37.41 11.86
CA PHE A 383 18.66 36.68 10.67
C PHE A 383 19.90 37.34 10.00
N ALA A 384 19.88 38.65 9.82
CA ALA A 384 20.97 39.40 9.16
C ALA A 384 22.29 39.38 9.98
N GLU A 385 22.17 39.52 11.30
CA GLU A 385 23.32 39.63 12.21
C GLU A 385 23.65 38.30 12.90
N ASN A 386 22.97 37.22 12.54
CA ASN A 386 23.13 35.86 13.13
C ASN A 386 22.99 35.83 14.67
N LEU A 387 22.03 36.60 15.22
CA LEU A 387 21.78 36.75 16.66
C LEU A 387 20.73 35.76 17.14
N ASN A 388 20.75 35.52 18.49
CA ASN A 388 19.70 34.76 19.16
C ASN A 388 18.50 35.67 19.47
N LEU A 389 17.29 35.28 19.09
CA LEU A 389 16.08 36.07 19.26
C LEU A 389 15.78 36.34 20.76
N TYR A 390 15.95 35.36 21.63
CA TYR A 390 15.74 35.52 23.05
C TYR A 390 16.63 36.62 23.64
N ASP A 391 17.94 36.62 23.28
CA ASP A 391 18.91 37.59 23.80
C ASP A 391 18.65 39.01 23.32
N VAL A 392 18.19 39.14 22.07
CA VAL A 392 17.78 40.43 21.49
C VAL A 392 16.54 40.96 22.19
N LEU A 393 15.52 40.14 22.40
CA LEU A 393 14.29 40.57 23.09
C LEU A 393 14.51 40.88 24.56
N LEU A 394 15.42 40.19 25.25
CA LEU A 394 15.76 40.43 26.67
C LEU A 394 16.36 41.80 26.88
N LYS A 395 17.08 42.36 25.90
CA LYS A 395 17.74 43.69 25.96
C LYS A 395 16.79 44.83 25.62
N ASP A 396 15.64 44.55 25.05
CA ASP A 396 14.70 45.56 24.57
C ASP A 396 13.76 46.03 25.68
N LYS A 397 13.84 47.33 26.02
CA LYS A 397 13.05 47.95 27.09
C LYS A 397 11.53 47.87 26.86
N LEU A 398 11.09 47.98 25.59
CA LEU A 398 9.67 47.92 25.28
C LEU A 398 9.13 46.49 25.41
N ILE A 399 9.87 45.50 24.92
CA ILE A 399 9.52 44.08 25.17
C ILE A 399 9.45 43.76 26.63
N MET A 400 10.48 44.17 27.40
CA MET A 400 10.56 43.87 28.84
C MET A 400 9.52 44.62 29.66
N SER A 401 8.96 45.75 29.17
CA SER A 401 7.83 46.43 29.81
C SER A 401 6.48 45.70 29.58
N LYS A 402 6.40 44.83 28.55
CA LYS A 402 5.18 44.10 28.17
C LYS A 402 5.21 42.62 28.55
N ILE A 403 6.38 42.00 28.59
CA ILE A 403 6.57 40.58 28.85
C ILE A 403 7.63 40.43 29.94
N SER A 404 7.27 39.84 31.11
CA SER A 404 8.26 39.58 32.16
C SER A 404 9.34 38.59 31.69
N GLN A 405 10.56 38.70 32.25
CA GLN A 405 11.67 37.81 31.93
C GLN A 405 11.31 36.32 32.13
N LYS A 406 10.61 36.00 33.24
CA LYS A 406 10.12 34.65 33.51
C LYS A 406 9.19 34.15 32.39
N ARG A 407 8.30 35.00 31.91
CA ARG A 407 7.37 34.67 30.82
C ARG A 407 8.11 34.54 29.47
N LEU A 408 9.02 35.46 29.18
CA LEU A 408 9.85 35.38 27.97
C LEU A 408 10.64 34.07 27.93
N LYS A 409 11.31 33.70 29.04
CA LYS A 409 12.02 32.42 29.14
C LYS A 409 11.10 31.20 28.91
N SER A 410 9.86 31.25 29.37
CA SER A 410 8.89 30.17 29.13
C SER A 410 8.43 30.02 27.69
N ILE A 411 8.43 31.13 26.92
CA ILE A 411 8.12 31.15 25.50
C ILE A 411 9.16 30.35 24.71
N PHE A 412 10.44 30.46 25.05
CA PHE A 412 11.56 29.77 24.39
C PHE A 412 11.74 28.33 24.90
N SER A 413 10.64 27.68 25.29
CA SER A 413 10.60 26.27 25.71
C SER A 413 9.76 25.43 24.78
N TYR A 414 10.20 24.22 24.49
CA TYR A 414 9.44 23.25 23.67
C TYR A 414 8.20 22.70 24.40
N SER A 415 8.06 22.88 25.70
CA SER A 415 7.01 22.27 26.54
C SER A 415 5.58 22.54 26.04
N LYS A 416 5.33 23.74 25.52
CA LYS A 416 4.04 24.15 24.97
C LYS A 416 3.67 23.30 23.73
N HIS A 417 4.63 23.04 22.87
CA HIS A 417 4.43 22.25 21.65
C HIS A 417 4.15 20.78 21.97
N PHE A 418 4.60 20.27 23.11
CA PHE A 418 4.47 18.87 23.50
C PHE A 418 3.34 18.57 24.48
N LYS A 419 2.67 19.58 25.02
CA LYS A 419 1.62 19.40 26.03
C LYS A 419 0.48 18.48 25.62
N ASN A 420 0.14 18.43 24.33
CA ASN A 420 -0.96 17.65 23.80
C ASN A 420 -0.51 16.31 23.16
N VAL A 421 0.77 15.95 23.22
CA VAL A 421 1.28 14.70 22.61
C VAL A 421 0.59 13.47 23.20
N ASN A 422 0.37 13.45 24.53
CA ASN A 422 -0.33 12.35 25.19
C ASN A 422 -1.78 12.20 24.70
N LEU A 423 -2.49 13.31 24.55
CA LEU A 423 -3.85 13.34 24.02
C LEU A 423 -3.90 12.79 22.58
N ILE A 424 -2.98 13.24 21.72
CA ILE A 424 -2.92 12.80 20.32
C ILE A 424 -2.59 11.30 20.25
N PHE A 425 -1.62 10.84 21.03
CA PHE A 425 -1.27 9.41 21.10
C PHE A 425 -2.44 8.55 21.61
N GLY A 426 -3.22 9.07 22.57
CA GLY A 426 -4.44 8.39 23.03
C GLY A 426 -5.52 8.27 21.95
N ARG A 427 -5.62 9.21 21.00
CA ARG A 427 -6.53 9.11 19.84
C ARG A 427 -6.08 8.09 18.82
N VAL A 428 -4.77 8.02 18.57
CA VAL A 428 -4.17 7.18 17.50
C VAL A 428 -4.07 5.71 17.95
N PHE A 429 -3.63 5.46 19.18
CA PHE A 429 -3.25 4.12 19.66
C PHE A 429 -4.23 3.53 20.70
N LYS A 430 -5.49 3.93 20.58
CA LYS A 430 -6.57 3.31 21.38
C LYS A 430 -6.58 1.80 21.22
#